data_14ce1a789abbbb84de7c50ef83e2a9bf
#
_entry.id   14ce1a789abbbb84de7c50ef83e2a9bf
#
_cell.length_a   1.000
_cell.length_b   1.000
_cell.length_c   1.000
_cell.angle_alpha   90.00
_cell.angle_beta   90.00
_cell.angle_gamma   90.00
#
_symmetry.space_group_name_H-M   'P 1'
#
loop_
_entity.id
_entity.type
_entity.pdbx_description
1 polymer ?
#
loop_
_entity_poly.entity_id
_entity_poly.type
_entity_poly.pdbx_seq_one_letter_code
_entity_poly.pdbx_strand_id
1 'polypeptide(L)'
;MNTHFKNLHKAFENRIRLGIMSVLMVNDYVDFNTLKENLQLTDGNLASHLKSLEKIEFISVKKEFVNRKPNTSYAATPKGRKAFGKHLDALEQLLKSAQK
;
A
#
# COMPACT_ATOMS: atom_id res chain seq x y z
N MET A 1 -24.37 14.99 2.86
CA MET A 1 -22.94 14.68 2.60
C MET A 1 -22.80 13.22 2.18
N ASN A 2 -21.99 12.94 1.18
CA ASN A 2 -21.80 11.59 0.68
C ASN A 2 -20.96 10.77 1.67
N THR A 3 -21.54 9.70 2.24
CA THR A 3 -20.86 8.85 3.22
C THR A 3 -19.67 8.09 2.59
N HIS A 4 -19.71 7.85 1.28
CA HIS A 4 -18.62 7.15 0.58
C HIS A 4 -17.35 7.98 0.58
N PHE A 5 -17.47 9.29 0.46
CA PHE A 5 -16.35 10.20 0.54
C PHE A 5 -15.61 10.08 1.88
N LYS A 6 -16.36 9.94 2.97
CA LYS A 6 -15.79 9.78 4.31
C LYS A 6 -15.04 8.46 4.49
N ASN A 7 -15.37 7.45 3.69
CA ASN A 7 -14.75 6.13 3.79
C ASN A 7 -13.47 6.01 2.99
N LEU A 8 -13.10 7.06 2.25
CA LEU A 8 -11.77 7.12 1.64
C LEU A 8 -10.73 7.25 2.75
N HIS A 9 -9.71 6.43 2.69
CA HIS A 9 -8.71 6.37 3.76
C HIS A 9 -7.57 7.36 3.51
N LYS A 10 -7.25 8.13 4.54
CA LYS A 10 -6.23 9.17 4.47
C LYS A 10 -4.85 8.63 4.09
N ALA A 11 -4.50 7.43 4.55
CA ALA A 11 -3.23 6.80 4.20
C ALA A 11 -3.05 6.64 2.69
N PHE A 12 -4.14 6.51 1.93
CA PHE A 12 -4.09 6.28 0.49
C PHE A 12 -4.31 7.54 -0.34
N GLU A 13 -4.32 8.69 0.29
CA GLU A 13 -4.34 9.97 -0.40
C GLU A 13 -2.98 10.30 -1.02
N ASN A 14 -1.96 9.57 -0.62
CA ASN A 14 -0.62 9.71 -1.17
C ASN A 14 -0.41 8.70 -2.28
N ARG A 15 -0.02 9.18 -3.44
CA ARG A 15 0.18 8.38 -4.64
C ARG A 15 1.19 7.23 -4.44
N ILE A 16 2.25 7.47 -3.65
CA ILE A 16 3.27 6.45 -3.40
C ILE A 16 2.71 5.34 -2.51
N ARG A 17 2.02 5.70 -1.43
CA ARG A 17 1.40 4.71 -0.56
C ARG A 17 0.31 3.91 -1.27
N LEU A 18 -0.46 4.59 -2.12
CA LEU A 18 -1.46 3.93 -2.96
C LEU A 18 -0.78 2.90 -3.88
N GLY A 19 0.32 3.29 -4.51
CA GLY A 19 1.08 2.39 -5.40
C GLY A 19 1.63 1.19 -4.65
N ILE A 20 2.22 1.41 -3.49
CA ILE A 20 2.77 0.33 -2.66
C ILE A 20 1.66 -0.69 -2.33
N MET A 21 0.54 -0.23 -1.81
CA MET A 21 -0.55 -1.14 -1.45
C MET A 21 -1.12 -1.86 -2.66
N SER A 22 -1.20 -1.18 -3.81
CA SER A 22 -1.68 -1.81 -5.04
C SER A 22 -0.83 -3.01 -5.44
N VAL A 23 0.49 -2.89 -5.33
CA VAL A 23 1.41 -4.00 -5.64
C VAL A 23 1.26 -5.12 -4.60
N LEU A 24 1.20 -4.75 -3.31
CA LEU A 24 1.15 -5.74 -2.23
C LEU A 24 -0.19 -6.48 -2.14
N MET A 25 -1.26 -5.89 -2.67
CA MET A 25 -2.57 -6.57 -2.67
C MET A 25 -2.60 -7.80 -3.57
N VAL A 26 -1.78 -7.82 -4.60
CA VAL A 26 -1.78 -8.90 -5.61
C VAL A 26 -0.53 -9.77 -5.53
N ASN A 27 0.28 -9.63 -4.50
CA ASN A 27 1.49 -10.39 -4.28
C ASN A 27 1.61 -10.77 -2.80
N ASP A 28 2.30 -11.89 -2.50
CA ASP A 28 2.51 -12.29 -1.11
C ASP A 28 3.57 -11.42 -0.43
N TYR A 29 4.81 -11.51 -0.90
CA TYR A 29 5.91 -10.67 -0.42
C TYR A 29 6.61 -10.06 -1.61
N VAL A 30 6.94 -8.79 -1.49
CA VAL A 30 7.68 -8.07 -2.54
C VAL A 30 8.87 -7.38 -1.89
N ASP A 31 10.06 -7.59 -2.46
CA ASP A 31 11.25 -6.98 -1.89
C ASP A 31 11.36 -5.49 -2.23
N PHE A 32 12.25 -4.82 -1.51
CA PHE A 32 12.44 -3.38 -1.64
C PHE A 32 12.79 -2.96 -3.07
N ASN A 33 13.73 -3.68 -3.69
CA ASN A 33 14.18 -3.32 -5.04
C ASN A 33 13.09 -3.50 -6.08
N THR A 34 12.29 -4.54 -5.97
CA THR A 34 11.16 -4.78 -6.88
C THR A 34 10.12 -3.68 -6.76
N LEU A 35 9.80 -3.27 -5.54
CA LEU A 35 8.88 -2.14 -5.33
C LEU A 35 9.44 -0.86 -5.93
N LYS A 36 10.71 -0.61 -5.70
CA LYS A 36 11.39 0.58 -6.21
C LYS A 36 11.33 0.65 -7.73
N GLU A 37 11.62 -0.47 -8.39
CA GLU A 37 11.61 -0.53 -9.85
C GLU A 37 10.20 -0.42 -10.42
N ASN A 38 9.26 -1.15 -9.86
CA ASN A 38 7.87 -1.12 -10.33
C ASN A 38 7.25 0.26 -10.22
N LEU A 39 7.56 0.98 -9.16
CA LEU A 39 6.96 2.28 -8.89
C LEU A 39 7.86 3.45 -9.34
N GLN A 40 9.07 3.14 -9.81
CA GLN A 40 10.05 4.12 -10.29
C GLN A 40 10.31 5.20 -9.24
N LEU A 41 10.67 4.76 -8.03
CA LEU A 41 10.89 5.64 -6.89
C LEU A 41 12.36 5.70 -6.49
N THR A 42 12.72 6.73 -5.74
CA THR A 42 14.01 6.80 -5.07
C THR A 42 13.99 5.95 -3.81
N ASP A 43 15.17 5.54 -3.34
CA ASP A 43 15.28 4.79 -2.08
C ASP A 43 14.64 5.53 -0.93
N GLY A 44 14.92 6.83 -0.82
CA GLY A 44 14.41 7.64 0.29
C GLY A 44 12.89 7.77 0.30
N ASN A 45 12.30 8.02 -0.88
CA ASN A 45 10.84 8.13 -0.98
C ASN A 45 10.17 6.82 -0.62
N LEU A 46 10.66 5.72 -1.19
CA LEU A 46 10.08 4.41 -0.90
C LEU A 46 10.23 4.04 0.57
N ALA A 47 11.44 4.19 1.13
CA ALA A 47 11.70 3.85 2.53
C ALA A 47 10.81 4.63 3.49
N SER A 48 10.64 5.93 3.24
CA SER A 48 9.82 6.80 4.06
C SER A 48 8.35 6.36 4.10
N HIS A 49 7.78 6.05 2.94
CA HIS A 49 6.39 5.65 2.85
C HIS A 49 6.15 4.22 3.34
N LEU A 50 7.12 3.32 3.15
CA LEU A 50 7.04 1.98 3.72
C LEU A 50 7.02 2.06 5.25
N LYS A 51 7.86 2.92 5.82
CA LYS A 51 7.90 3.12 7.26
C LYS A 51 6.57 3.65 7.81
N SER A 52 5.95 4.58 7.09
CA SER A 52 4.64 5.12 7.46
C SER A 52 3.56 4.03 7.46
N LEU A 53 3.55 3.18 6.44
CA LEU A 53 2.58 2.09 6.34
C LEU A 53 2.81 1.01 7.40
N GLU A 54 4.07 0.74 7.71
CA GLU A 54 4.43 -0.21 8.76
C GLU A 54 3.97 0.29 10.13
N LYS A 55 4.14 1.59 10.37
CA LYS A 55 3.76 2.22 11.64
C LYS A 55 2.26 2.08 11.94
N ILE A 56 1.42 2.16 10.94
CA ILE A 56 -0.03 1.96 11.10
C ILE A 56 -0.45 0.50 10.90
N GLU A 57 0.52 -0.39 10.77
CA GLU A 57 0.33 -1.83 10.66
C GLU A 57 -0.44 -2.28 9.43
N PHE A 58 -0.33 -1.52 8.34
CA PHE A 58 -0.92 -1.92 7.06
C PHE A 58 -0.02 -2.85 6.27
N ILE A 59 1.27 -2.85 6.57
CA ILE A 59 2.24 -3.75 5.97
C ILE A 59 3.11 -4.38 7.05
N SER A 60 3.64 -5.55 6.75
CA SER A 60 4.63 -6.22 7.58
C SER A 60 5.96 -6.32 6.83
N VAL A 61 7.04 -6.42 7.57
CA VAL A 61 8.40 -6.47 7.05
C VAL A 61 9.01 -7.82 7.40
N LYS A 62 9.67 -8.40 6.41
CA LYS A 62 10.41 -9.65 6.59
C LYS A 62 11.85 -9.40 6.18
N LYS A 63 12.77 -9.64 7.12
CA LYS A 63 14.22 -9.51 6.87
C LYS A 63 14.83 -10.90 6.91
N GLU A 64 15.54 -11.26 5.86
CA GLU A 64 16.19 -12.56 5.77
C GLU A 64 17.43 -12.45 4.90
N PHE A 65 18.22 -13.53 4.87
CA PHE A 65 19.36 -13.62 3.98
C PHE A 65 18.97 -14.49 2.79
N VAL A 66 19.21 -13.98 1.59
CA VAL A 66 18.99 -14.69 0.35
C VAL A 66 20.33 -14.70 -0.39
N ASN A 67 20.87 -15.89 -0.66
CA ASN A 67 22.19 -16.02 -1.30
C ASN A 67 23.28 -15.23 -0.54
N ARG A 68 23.26 -15.31 0.80
CA ARG A 68 24.21 -14.66 1.70
C ARG A 68 24.13 -13.13 1.70
N LYS A 69 23.05 -12.57 1.15
CA LYS A 69 22.83 -11.12 1.14
C LYS A 69 21.57 -10.79 1.94
N PRO A 70 21.56 -9.68 2.68
CA PRO A 70 20.36 -9.22 3.36
C PRO A 70 19.28 -8.92 2.32
N ASN A 71 18.06 -9.38 2.61
CA ASN A 71 16.91 -9.10 1.75
C ASN A 71 15.75 -8.67 2.63
N THR A 72 15.17 -7.52 2.30
CA THR A 72 14.00 -7.00 3.00
C THR A 72 12.81 -7.04 2.07
N SER A 73 11.76 -7.70 2.51
CA SER A 73 10.51 -7.80 1.74
C SER A 73 9.32 -7.38 2.58
N TYR A 74 8.23 -7.09 1.90
CA TYR A 74 7.05 -6.49 2.49
C TYR A 74 5.80 -7.22 2.03
N ALA A 75 4.82 -7.28 2.93
CA ALA A 75 3.52 -7.87 2.62
C ALA A 75 2.42 -7.00 3.22
N ALA A 76 1.26 -7.00 2.58
CA ALA A 76 0.09 -6.36 3.16
C ALA A 76 -0.42 -7.22 4.32
N THR A 77 -0.71 -6.59 5.45
CA THR A 77 -1.33 -7.27 6.59
C THR A 77 -2.82 -7.46 6.33
N PRO A 78 -3.50 -8.34 7.08
CA PRO A 78 -4.97 -8.41 7.02
C PRO A 78 -5.63 -7.06 7.26
N LYS A 79 -5.09 -6.29 8.20
CA LYS A 79 -5.58 -4.92 8.49
C LYS A 79 -5.41 -4.01 7.27
N GLY A 80 -4.24 -4.04 6.65
CA GLY A 80 -3.97 -3.23 5.46
C GLY A 80 -4.83 -3.64 4.27
N ARG A 81 -5.03 -4.94 4.06
CA ARG A 81 -5.88 -5.46 2.99
C ARG A 81 -7.32 -5.00 3.17
N LYS A 82 -7.82 -5.07 4.40
CA LYS A 82 -9.19 -4.64 4.71
C LYS A 82 -9.35 -3.14 4.49
N ALA A 83 -8.39 -2.35 4.97
CA ALA A 83 -8.43 -0.89 4.80
C ALA A 83 -8.38 -0.48 3.33
N PHE A 84 -7.50 -1.12 2.55
CA PHE A 84 -7.37 -0.81 1.13
C PHE A 84 -8.61 -1.23 0.35
N GLY A 85 -9.16 -2.41 0.65
CA GLY A 85 -10.41 -2.88 0.04
C GLY A 85 -11.57 -1.92 0.31
N LYS A 86 -11.68 -1.42 1.54
CA LYS A 86 -12.71 -0.46 1.91
C LYS A 86 -12.53 0.87 1.17
N HIS A 87 -11.28 1.30 1.00
CA HIS A 87 -10.95 2.51 0.24
C HIS A 87 -11.37 2.37 -1.23
N LEU A 88 -11.03 1.24 -1.86
CA LEU A 88 -11.40 0.99 -3.26
C LEU A 88 -12.92 0.92 -3.43
N ASP A 89 -13.60 0.26 -2.50
CA ASP A 89 -15.05 0.16 -2.53
C ASP A 89 -15.69 1.55 -2.40
N ALA A 90 -15.17 2.36 -1.49
CA ALA A 90 -15.67 3.73 -1.30
C ALA A 90 -15.49 4.56 -2.59
N LEU A 91 -14.35 4.42 -3.25
CA LEU A 91 -14.09 5.12 -4.51
C LEU A 91 -15.06 4.67 -5.60
N GLU A 92 -15.30 3.37 -5.71
CA GLU A 92 -16.25 2.82 -6.67
C GLU A 92 -17.66 3.34 -6.41
N GLN A 93 -18.10 3.32 -5.15
CA GLN A 93 -19.42 3.81 -4.78
C GLN A 93 -19.55 5.31 -5.02
N LEU A 94 -18.49 6.06 -4.77
CA LEU A 94 -18.46 7.48 -5.03
C LEU A 94 -18.65 7.77 -6.52
N LEU A 95 -17.97 7.01 -7.38
CA LEU A 95 -18.12 7.15 -8.82
C LEU A 95 -19.55 6.86 -9.27
N LYS A 96 -20.16 5.80 -8.73
CA LYS A 96 -21.54 5.45 -9.04
C LYS A 96 -22.52 6.52 -8.57
N SER A 97 -22.33 7.05 -7.37
CA SER A 97 -23.24 8.05 -6.81
C SER A 97 -23.10 9.42 -7.44
N ALA A 98 -21.98 9.68 -8.12
CA ALA A 98 -21.73 10.94 -8.81
C ALA A 98 -22.35 10.98 -10.21
N GLN A 99 -22.82 9.87 -10.74
CA GLN A 99 -23.48 9.81 -12.04
C GLN A 99 -24.86 10.44 -11.97
N LYS A 100 -25.22 11.10 -13.06
CA LYS A 100 -26.55 11.70 -13.19
C LYS A 100 -27.40 10.88 -14.15
#